data_c08a8e0ee4950ce3cd3775debdb209c9
#
_entry.id   c08a8e0ee4950ce3cd3775debdb209c9
#
_cell.length_a   1.000
_cell.length_b   1.000
_cell.length_c   1.000
_cell.angle_alpha   90.00
_cell.angle_beta   90.00
_cell.angle_gamma   90.00
#
_symmetry.space_group_name_H-M   'P 1'
#
loop_
_entity.id
_entity.type
_entity.pdbx_description
1 polymer ?
#
loop_
_entity_poly.entity_id
_entity_poly.type
_entity_poly.pdbx_seq_one_letter_code
_entity_poly.pdbx_strand_id
1 'polypeptide(L)'
;MKIGILTILNVNNYGAELQCCALYRKLTKMGYDAEVINYLFGINPCHDFRGEKLTVPISFKQKVKVSLLPIVQNLFCMFHQKNKKLRNKRFEEFHEKYNHLTSSVYPSVRSLYDAKFDYDVLCIGSDQVWNYEKGYSLEPFFACFDKNGTKKISYASSIGLSSLSKEAERVFKKELSGFSHLSVREQQASELLENLLDRDVDVVLDPTLILDNKEWQEVAKFDMCPKEKYILVYIVTIKPCDYVLEVARHIAKERNLKIVRICRDAYPEHSGKDVQEILTAGPSDFVGLFANAEFVVTNSFHGTVFSINFSKSFYSVIKSQHSTNSRLTSILKKLNLENRILPVGSPLPMISDVDYTIPSEKLKEERYHSIEYIKKALFEK
;
A
#
# COMPACT_ATOMS: atom_id res chain seq x y z
N MET A 1 0.38 20.58 17.51
CA MET A 1 0.06 20.57 16.05
C MET A 1 -0.83 19.39 15.81
N LYS A 2 -2.04 19.64 15.33
CA LYS A 2 -3.05 18.64 15.04
C LYS A 2 -3.03 18.28 13.56
N ILE A 3 -2.86 17.00 13.23
CA ILE A 3 -2.67 16.52 11.85
C ILE A 3 -3.81 15.58 11.47
N GLY A 4 -4.54 15.92 10.41
CA GLY A 4 -5.53 15.03 9.80
C GLY A 4 -4.88 14.23 8.67
N ILE A 5 -4.83 12.91 8.81
CA ILE A 5 -4.30 12.01 7.78
C ILE A 5 -5.45 11.52 6.90
N LEU A 6 -5.33 11.67 5.59
CA LEU A 6 -6.28 11.13 4.62
C LEU A 6 -5.56 10.21 3.61
N THR A 7 -5.93 8.95 3.59
CA THR A 7 -5.37 7.94 2.70
C THR A 7 -6.39 6.87 2.34
N ILE A 8 -6.01 5.90 1.51
CA ILE A 8 -6.86 4.73 1.21
C ILE A 8 -6.92 3.84 2.44
N LEU A 9 -8.12 3.67 2.98
CA LEU A 9 -8.42 2.94 4.20
C LEU A 9 -9.77 2.23 4.07
N ASN A 10 -10.09 1.30 4.98
CA ASN A 10 -11.36 0.56 5.01
C ASN A 10 -11.64 -0.27 3.75
N VAL A 11 -10.59 -0.90 3.19
CA VAL A 11 -10.65 -1.61 1.91
C VAL A 11 -10.24 -3.09 1.96
N ASN A 12 -10.02 -3.64 3.15
CA ASN A 12 -9.54 -5.01 3.38
C ASN A 12 -8.27 -5.37 2.57
N ASN A 13 -7.41 -4.39 2.37
CA ASN A 13 -6.13 -4.51 1.70
C ASN A 13 -5.00 -4.32 2.72
N TYR A 14 -4.18 -5.35 2.91
CA TYR A 14 -3.10 -5.31 3.91
C TYR A 14 -2.18 -4.10 3.75
N GLY A 15 -1.77 -3.81 2.51
CA GLY A 15 -0.87 -2.68 2.25
C GLY A 15 -1.48 -1.34 2.59
N ALA A 16 -2.75 -1.12 2.21
CA ALA A 16 -3.47 0.11 2.51
C ALA A 16 -3.61 0.34 4.02
N GLU A 17 -3.96 -0.73 4.76
CA GLU A 17 -4.11 -0.64 6.21
C GLU A 17 -2.79 -0.42 6.93
N LEU A 18 -1.74 -1.16 6.55
CA LEU A 18 -0.45 -1.12 7.20
C LEU A 18 0.31 0.18 6.92
N GLN A 19 0.20 0.77 5.71
CA GLN A 19 0.81 2.06 5.42
C GLN A 19 0.13 3.20 6.21
N CYS A 20 -1.19 3.14 6.38
CA CYS A 20 -1.93 4.11 7.20
C CYS A 20 -1.49 4.02 8.66
N CYS A 21 -1.50 2.82 9.23
CA CYS A 21 -1.02 2.54 10.60
C CYS A 21 0.41 3.04 10.81
N ALA A 22 1.31 2.77 9.86
CA ALA A 22 2.71 3.18 9.96
C ALA A 22 2.87 4.70 10.00
N LEU A 23 2.18 5.43 9.11
CA LEU A 23 2.24 6.89 9.08
C LEU A 23 1.70 7.50 10.38
N TYR A 24 0.51 7.05 10.82
CA TYR A 24 -0.10 7.48 12.07
C TYR A 24 0.85 7.25 13.26
N ARG A 25 1.35 6.01 13.43
CA ARG A 25 2.26 5.66 14.53
C ARG A 25 3.55 6.47 14.51
N LYS A 26 4.11 6.72 13.32
CA LYS A 26 5.35 7.51 13.22
C LYS A 26 5.11 8.96 13.63
N LEU A 27 4.05 9.61 13.14
CA LEU A 27 3.71 10.98 13.53
C LEU A 27 3.45 11.08 15.05
N THR A 28 2.69 10.15 15.61
CA THR A 28 2.43 10.11 17.07
C THR A 28 3.71 9.92 17.87
N LYS A 29 4.62 9.01 17.46
CA LYS A 29 5.93 8.84 18.11
C LYS A 29 6.82 10.09 18.01
N MET A 30 6.64 10.89 16.98
CA MET A 30 7.32 12.19 16.84
C MET A 30 6.69 13.30 17.71
N GLY A 31 5.62 13.00 18.45
CA GLY A 31 4.97 13.93 19.39
C GLY A 31 3.86 14.78 18.78
N TYR A 32 3.37 14.44 17.56
CA TYR A 32 2.25 15.15 16.96
C TYR A 32 0.91 14.55 17.37
N ASP A 33 -0.11 15.39 17.48
CA ASP A 33 -1.51 15.01 17.66
C ASP A 33 -2.10 14.65 16.29
N ALA A 34 -2.00 13.37 15.91
CA ALA A 34 -2.44 12.88 14.63
C ALA A 34 -3.68 11.99 14.75
N GLU A 35 -4.62 12.15 13.83
CA GLU A 35 -5.74 11.24 13.66
C GLU A 35 -6.00 10.95 12.16
N VAL A 36 -6.61 9.81 11.87
CA VAL A 36 -6.92 9.40 10.51
C VAL A 36 -8.37 9.73 10.20
N ILE A 37 -8.62 10.49 9.14
CA ILE A 37 -9.96 10.84 8.69
C ILE A 37 -10.64 9.57 8.17
N ASN A 38 -11.71 9.13 8.85
CA ASN A 38 -12.43 7.89 8.56
C ASN A 38 -13.31 8.02 7.30
N TYR A 39 -12.67 8.22 6.16
CA TYR A 39 -13.32 8.28 4.86
C TYR A 39 -13.45 6.88 4.27
N LEU A 40 -14.68 6.51 3.93
CA LEU A 40 -14.95 5.23 3.26
C LEU A 40 -14.58 5.35 1.79
N PHE A 41 -13.41 4.86 1.43
CA PHE A 41 -12.91 4.91 0.05
C PHE A 41 -13.84 4.17 -0.93
N GLY A 42 -13.89 4.60 -2.19
CA GLY A 42 -14.85 4.16 -3.21
C GLY A 42 -14.98 2.66 -3.49
N ILE A 43 -14.07 1.79 -3.02
CA ILE A 43 -14.28 0.33 -3.05
C ILE A 43 -14.94 -0.23 -1.78
N ASN A 44 -15.14 0.60 -0.77
CA ASN A 44 -15.87 0.17 0.42
C ASN A 44 -17.35 -0.02 0.07
N PRO A 45 -17.97 -1.15 0.45
CA PRO A 45 -19.39 -1.41 0.16
C PRO A 45 -20.38 -0.37 0.72
N CYS A 46 -19.96 0.36 1.76
CA CYS A 46 -20.78 1.40 2.39
C CYS A 46 -20.48 2.81 1.84
N HIS A 47 -19.64 2.92 0.81
CA HIS A 47 -19.40 4.21 0.16
C HIS A 47 -20.64 4.69 -0.60
N ASP A 48 -21.00 5.95 -0.42
CA ASP A 48 -22.15 6.57 -1.09
C ASP A 48 -21.71 7.40 -2.28
N PHE A 49 -21.92 6.88 -3.48
CA PHE A 49 -21.56 7.51 -4.75
C PHE A 49 -22.55 8.59 -5.23
N ARG A 50 -23.61 8.89 -4.47
CA ARG A 50 -24.64 9.84 -4.92
C ARG A 50 -24.06 11.24 -5.09
N GLY A 51 -24.18 11.78 -6.31
CA GLY A 51 -23.69 13.12 -6.67
C GLY A 51 -22.17 13.19 -6.88
N GLU A 52 -21.45 12.10 -6.74
CA GLU A 52 -20.00 12.06 -6.96
C GLU A 52 -19.66 12.12 -8.46
N LYS A 53 -18.68 12.94 -8.79
CA LYS A 53 -18.13 13.05 -10.14
C LYS A 53 -16.67 12.61 -10.14
N LEU A 54 -16.27 11.93 -11.21
CA LEU A 54 -14.86 11.64 -11.43
C LEU A 54 -14.09 12.94 -11.63
N THR A 55 -13.05 13.15 -10.85
CA THR A 55 -12.18 14.32 -10.93
C THR A 55 -11.43 14.36 -12.28
N VAL A 56 -11.10 13.16 -12.78
CA VAL A 56 -10.51 12.97 -14.13
C VAL A 56 -11.35 11.95 -14.89
N PRO A 57 -11.76 12.23 -16.14
CA PRO A 57 -12.48 11.28 -16.98
C PRO A 57 -11.66 10.03 -17.28
N ILE A 58 -12.30 8.87 -17.26
CA ILE A 58 -11.70 7.59 -17.68
C ILE A 58 -12.35 7.05 -18.94
N SER A 59 -11.63 6.21 -19.69
CA SER A 59 -12.14 5.61 -20.91
C SER A 59 -13.35 4.71 -20.66
N PHE A 60 -14.19 4.50 -21.69
CA PHE A 60 -15.35 3.61 -21.58
C PHE A 60 -14.96 2.18 -21.20
N LYS A 61 -13.85 1.65 -21.75
CA LYS A 61 -13.33 0.32 -21.38
C LYS A 61 -12.97 0.23 -19.89
N GLN A 62 -12.39 1.28 -19.33
CA GLN A 62 -12.07 1.35 -17.90
C GLN A 62 -13.34 1.45 -17.05
N LYS A 63 -14.35 2.24 -17.47
CA LYS A 63 -15.64 2.30 -16.79
C LYS A 63 -16.30 0.92 -16.67
N VAL A 64 -16.37 0.17 -17.77
CA VAL A 64 -16.91 -1.20 -17.79
C VAL A 64 -16.13 -2.12 -16.86
N LYS A 65 -14.81 -2.08 -16.89
CA LYS A 65 -13.94 -2.90 -16.04
C LYS A 65 -14.17 -2.61 -14.55
N VAL A 66 -14.21 -1.34 -14.16
CA VAL A 66 -14.41 -0.91 -12.77
C VAL A 66 -15.80 -1.30 -12.28
N SER A 67 -16.84 -1.21 -13.12
CA SER A 67 -18.22 -1.55 -12.75
C SER A 67 -18.46 -3.06 -12.62
N LEU A 68 -17.81 -3.89 -13.43
CA LEU A 68 -18.01 -5.35 -13.43
C LEU A 68 -17.19 -6.08 -12.34
N LEU A 69 -16.03 -5.56 -11.97
CA LEU A 69 -15.13 -6.21 -11.04
C LEU A 69 -15.77 -6.50 -9.66
N PRO A 70 -16.49 -5.56 -9.02
CA PRO A 70 -17.15 -5.79 -7.74
C PRO A 70 -18.27 -6.84 -7.82
N ILE A 71 -18.98 -6.91 -8.94
CA ILE A 71 -20.09 -7.88 -9.15
C ILE A 71 -19.54 -9.30 -9.17
N VAL A 72 -18.47 -9.52 -9.93
CA VAL A 72 -17.81 -10.83 -10.03
C VAL A 72 -17.23 -11.26 -8.67
N GLN A 73 -16.56 -10.35 -7.95
CA GLN A 73 -16.02 -10.62 -6.63
C GLN A 73 -17.11 -10.94 -5.60
N ASN A 74 -18.25 -10.25 -5.64
CA ASN A 74 -19.36 -10.53 -4.72
C ASN A 74 -20.00 -11.89 -4.96
N LEU A 75 -20.11 -12.35 -6.20
CA LEU A 75 -20.63 -13.69 -6.52
C LEU A 75 -19.75 -14.81 -5.91
N PHE A 76 -18.42 -14.72 -6.02
CA PHE A 76 -17.50 -15.66 -5.38
C PHE A 76 -17.54 -15.61 -3.85
N CYS A 77 -17.73 -14.42 -3.28
CA CYS A 77 -17.83 -14.24 -1.83
C CYS A 77 -19.11 -14.84 -1.22
N MET A 78 -20.17 -15.05 -1.98
CA MET A 78 -21.43 -15.61 -1.45
C MET A 78 -21.27 -17.03 -0.85
N PHE A 79 -20.37 -17.83 -1.39
CA PHE A 79 -20.11 -19.19 -0.89
C PHE A 79 -19.12 -19.25 0.29
N HIS A 80 -18.42 -18.12 0.62
CA HIS A 80 -17.38 -18.10 1.63
C HIS A 80 -17.65 -17.04 2.74
N GLN A 81 -18.91 -16.82 3.05
CA GLN A 81 -19.35 -15.78 4.00
C GLN A 81 -18.71 -15.88 5.39
N LYS A 82 -18.48 -17.10 5.89
CA LYS A 82 -17.85 -17.32 7.21
C LYS A 82 -16.41 -16.79 7.24
N ASN A 83 -15.62 -17.11 6.22
CA ASN A 83 -14.24 -16.64 6.10
C ASN A 83 -14.19 -15.11 5.92
N LYS A 84 -15.10 -14.57 5.09
CA LYS A 84 -15.21 -13.12 4.87
C LYS A 84 -15.52 -12.37 6.18
N LYS A 85 -16.51 -12.85 6.96
CA LYS A 85 -16.85 -12.26 8.26
C LYS A 85 -15.67 -12.30 9.23
N LEU A 86 -14.97 -13.44 9.32
CA LEU A 86 -13.82 -13.58 10.22
C LEU A 86 -12.66 -12.67 9.81
N ARG A 87 -12.37 -12.58 8.49
CA ARG A 87 -11.35 -11.67 7.98
C ARG A 87 -11.71 -10.21 8.24
N ASN A 88 -12.94 -9.78 7.92
CA ASN A 88 -13.41 -8.42 8.18
C ASN A 88 -13.25 -8.05 9.65
N LYS A 89 -13.69 -8.94 10.56
CA LYS A 89 -13.53 -8.73 12.01
C LYS A 89 -12.07 -8.48 12.40
N ARG A 90 -11.11 -9.20 11.82
CA ARG A 90 -9.67 -8.98 12.10
C ARG A 90 -9.14 -7.66 11.55
N PHE A 91 -9.68 -7.19 10.44
CA PHE A 91 -9.38 -5.85 9.93
C PHE A 91 -9.98 -4.76 10.84
N GLU A 92 -11.21 -4.94 11.29
CA GLU A 92 -11.88 -4.04 12.25
C GLU A 92 -11.11 -3.97 13.57
N GLU A 93 -10.76 -5.13 14.17
CA GLU A 93 -9.92 -5.20 15.39
C GLU A 93 -8.56 -4.51 15.21
N PHE A 94 -7.99 -4.57 14.00
CA PHE A 94 -6.75 -3.86 13.68
C PHE A 94 -6.96 -2.35 13.66
N HIS A 95 -8.03 -1.87 13.04
CA HIS A 95 -8.38 -0.45 13.04
C HIS A 95 -8.56 0.10 14.44
N GLU A 96 -9.39 -0.56 15.25
CA GLU A 96 -9.67 -0.15 16.62
C GLU A 96 -8.40 -0.06 17.47
N LYS A 97 -7.47 -0.96 17.26
CA LYS A 97 -6.26 -1.06 18.09
C LYS A 97 -5.11 -0.16 17.64
N TYR A 98 -4.93 0.02 16.32
CA TYR A 98 -3.70 0.59 15.78
C TYR A 98 -3.89 1.86 14.94
N ASN A 99 -5.12 2.17 14.50
CA ASN A 99 -5.44 3.38 13.78
C ASN A 99 -6.36 4.25 14.64
N HIS A 100 -5.93 5.46 14.93
CA HIS A 100 -6.81 6.43 15.60
C HIS A 100 -7.67 7.13 14.55
N LEU A 101 -8.86 6.59 14.31
CA LEU A 101 -9.82 7.15 13.35
C LEU A 101 -10.63 8.27 13.98
N THR A 102 -11.05 9.26 13.17
CA THR A 102 -12.07 10.22 13.60
C THR A 102 -13.33 9.49 14.06
N SER A 103 -13.99 10.02 15.09
CA SER A 103 -15.26 9.47 15.61
C SER A 103 -16.40 9.49 14.56
N SER A 104 -16.36 10.46 13.65
CA SER A 104 -17.28 10.56 12.53
C SER A 104 -16.78 9.72 11.36
N VAL A 105 -17.71 8.99 10.70
CA VAL A 105 -17.47 8.27 9.45
C VAL A 105 -17.93 9.13 8.29
N TYR A 106 -17.10 9.23 7.25
CA TYR A 106 -17.38 10.00 6.04
C TYR A 106 -17.66 9.05 4.87
N PRO A 107 -18.93 8.71 4.59
CA PRO A 107 -19.26 7.70 3.59
C PRO A 107 -19.24 8.20 2.14
N SER A 108 -19.02 9.48 1.90
CA SER A 108 -19.01 10.09 0.56
C SER A 108 -18.08 11.29 0.49
N VAL A 109 -17.74 11.71 -0.73
CA VAL A 109 -17.03 12.98 -0.96
C VAL A 109 -17.82 14.15 -0.37
N ARG A 110 -19.14 14.16 -0.54
CA ARG A 110 -20.01 15.22 -0.01
C ARG A 110 -19.92 15.33 1.52
N SER A 111 -19.89 14.19 2.23
CA SER A 111 -19.79 14.21 3.70
C SER A 111 -18.48 14.84 4.21
N LEU A 112 -17.41 14.83 3.43
CA LEU A 112 -16.19 15.58 3.74
C LEU A 112 -16.40 17.09 3.56
N TYR A 113 -17.12 17.53 2.52
CA TYR A 113 -17.43 18.95 2.31
C TYR A 113 -18.39 19.53 3.36
N ASP A 114 -19.26 18.69 3.91
CA ASP A 114 -20.23 19.08 4.96
C ASP A 114 -19.60 19.06 6.37
N ALA A 115 -18.44 18.44 6.52
CA ALA A 115 -17.71 18.34 7.78
C ALA A 115 -16.98 19.65 8.13
N LYS A 116 -16.76 19.83 9.45
CA LYS A 116 -15.87 20.86 9.97
C LYS A 116 -14.61 20.19 10.51
N PHE A 117 -13.49 20.50 9.90
CA PHE A 117 -12.19 20.02 10.34
C PHE A 117 -11.43 21.15 11.04
N ASP A 118 -10.76 20.81 12.11
CA ASP A 118 -9.92 21.71 12.91
C ASP A 118 -8.50 21.10 12.98
N TYR A 119 -7.82 21.10 11.83
CA TYR A 119 -6.45 20.62 11.70
C TYR A 119 -5.51 21.78 11.37
N ASP A 120 -4.32 21.73 11.95
CA ASP A 120 -3.22 22.61 11.53
C ASP A 120 -2.66 22.19 10.16
N VAL A 121 -2.67 20.86 9.91
CA VAL A 121 -2.15 20.24 8.69
C VAL A 121 -3.07 19.13 8.21
N LEU A 122 -3.37 19.10 6.91
CA LEU A 122 -3.93 17.96 6.20
C LEU A 122 -2.80 17.22 5.49
N CYS A 123 -2.55 15.98 5.90
CA CYS A 123 -1.54 15.10 5.34
C CYS A 123 -2.19 14.05 4.43
N ILE A 124 -1.97 14.16 3.12
CA ILE A 124 -2.38 13.13 2.17
C ILE A 124 -1.35 12.00 2.22
N GLY A 125 -1.80 10.83 2.67
CA GLY A 125 -0.92 9.69 2.93
C GLY A 125 -0.52 8.93 1.67
N SER A 126 0.11 7.82 1.90
CA SER A 126 0.65 6.94 0.86
C SER A 126 -0.45 6.13 0.14
N ASP A 127 -0.02 5.15 -0.63
CA ASP A 127 -0.76 4.34 -1.58
C ASP A 127 -1.18 5.10 -2.86
N GLN A 128 -1.91 4.46 -3.76
CA GLN A 128 -2.29 4.99 -5.07
C GLN A 128 -3.44 6.02 -4.97
N VAL A 129 -3.31 6.96 -4.06
CA VAL A 129 -4.31 8.02 -3.81
C VAL A 129 -4.52 8.93 -5.02
N TRP A 130 -3.53 9.05 -5.90
CA TRP A 130 -3.59 9.88 -7.11
C TRP A 130 -3.75 9.07 -8.42
N ASN A 131 -4.16 7.79 -8.33
CA ASN A 131 -4.41 6.97 -9.50
C ASN A 131 -5.85 7.15 -10.02
N TYR A 132 -6.05 8.10 -10.94
CA TYR A 132 -7.37 8.41 -11.49
C TYR A 132 -7.98 7.26 -12.34
N GLU A 133 -7.16 6.34 -12.84
CA GLU A 133 -7.66 5.20 -13.62
C GLU A 133 -8.41 4.16 -12.77
N LYS A 134 -8.37 4.30 -11.45
CA LYS A 134 -9.17 3.45 -10.54
C LYS A 134 -10.66 3.77 -10.57
N GLY A 135 -11.07 4.90 -11.16
CA GLY A 135 -12.47 5.27 -11.33
C GLY A 135 -13.16 5.81 -10.08
N TYR A 136 -12.41 6.46 -9.18
CA TYR A 136 -12.92 7.18 -8.02
C TYR A 136 -12.65 8.66 -8.16
N SER A 137 -13.39 9.47 -7.38
CA SER A 137 -13.04 10.88 -7.21
C SER A 137 -11.71 11.04 -6.50
N LEU A 138 -10.85 11.91 -7.00
CA LEU A 138 -9.59 12.29 -6.34
C LEU A 138 -9.73 13.52 -5.46
N GLU A 139 -10.91 14.17 -5.43
CA GLU A 139 -11.14 15.37 -4.62
C GLU A 139 -10.74 15.21 -3.15
N PRO A 140 -11.05 14.07 -2.47
CA PRO A 140 -10.57 13.84 -1.11
C PRO A 140 -9.04 13.91 -0.99
N PHE A 141 -8.34 13.31 -1.94
CA PHE A 141 -6.87 13.21 -1.93
C PHE A 141 -6.13 14.43 -2.52
N PHE A 142 -6.88 15.43 -2.96
CA PHE A 142 -6.39 16.80 -3.18
C PHE A 142 -6.81 17.73 -2.04
N ALA A 143 -7.51 17.18 -1.02
CA ALA A 143 -8.09 17.96 0.08
C ALA A 143 -8.93 19.15 -0.45
N CYS A 144 -9.74 18.90 -1.52
CA CYS A 144 -10.60 19.93 -2.11
C CYS A 144 -11.73 20.36 -1.17
N PHE A 145 -12.06 19.54 -0.18
CA PHE A 145 -13.07 19.81 0.85
C PHE A 145 -12.63 20.83 1.89
N ASP A 146 -11.34 21.14 1.98
CA ASP A 146 -10.82 22.12 2.91
C ASP A 146 -11.24 23.53 2.50
N LYS A 147 -11.95 24.23 3.41
CA LYS A 147 -12.43 25.61 3.24
C LYS A 147 -11.68 26.62 4.09
N ASN A 148 -10.78 26.13 4.95
CA ASN A 148 -10.11 26.96 5.96
C ASN A 148 -8.73 27.42 5.51
N GLY A 149 -8.22 26.92 4.36
CA GLY A 149 -6.86 27.18 3.93
C GLY A 149 -5.82 26.45 4.80
N THR A 150 -6.21 25.30 5.32
CA THR A 150 -5.34 24.44 6.12
C THR A 150 -4.10 24.07 5.32
N LYS A 151 -2.95 24.04 5.95
CA LYS A 151 -1.70 23.60 5.33
C LYS A 151 -1.84 22.19 4.79
N LYS A 152 -1.54 22.01 3.49
CA LYS A 152 -1.64 20.72 2.81
C LYS A 152 -0.26 20.17 2.49
N ILE A 153 0.00 18.93 2.88
CA ILE A 153 1.23 18.20 2.54
C ILE A 153 0.87 16.82 2.00
N SER A 154 1.77 16.21 1.24
CA SER A 154 1.66 14.78 0.92
C SER A 154 2.82 14.00 1.51
N TYR A 155 2.56 12.76 1.94
CA TYR A 155 3.60 11.85 2.36
C TYR A 155 3.55 10.53 1.57
N ALA A 156 4.58 10.29 0.74
CA ALA A 156 4.73 9.09 -0.04
C ALA A 156 3.51 8.74 -0.91
N SER A 157 2.77 9.75 -1.39
CA SER A 157 1.61 9.54 -2.27
C SER A 157 2.04 8.88 -3.57
N SER A 158 1.15 8.12 -4.22
CA SER A 158 1.49 7.39 -5.43
C SER A 158 0.48 7.66 -6.54
N ILE A 159 0.99 7.89 -7.75
CA ILE A 159 0.18 7.99 -8.97
C ILE A 159 -0.04 6.58 -9.55
N GLY A 160 0.99 5.73 -9.52
CA GLY A 160 0.94 4.37 -10.05
C GLY A 160 0.71 4.29 -11.56
N LEU A 161 0.96 5.37 -12.28
CA LEU A 161 0.87 5.49 -13.74
C LEU A 161 2.19 6.06 -14.28
N SER A 162 2.53 5.71 -15.51
CA SER A 162 3.75 6.20 -16.19
C SER A 162 3.58 7.55 -16.89
N SER A 163 2.35 7.97 -17.10
CA SER A 163 2.01 9.25 -17.73
C SER A 163 0.62 9.71 -17.29
N LEU A 164 0.34 10.99 -17.44
CA LEU A 164 -0.97 11.59 -17.24
C LEU A 164 -1.62 11.91 -18.57
N SER A 165 -2.95 11.85 -18.63
CA SER A 165 -3.70 12.45 -19.75
C SER A 165 -3.66 13.98 -19.61
N LYS A 166 -3.90 14.71 -20.73
CA LYS A 166 -3.95 16.19 -20.71
C LYS A 166 -4.97 16.74 -19.69
N GLU A 167 -6.08 16.05 -19.52
CA GLU A 167 -7.10 16.39 -18.52
C GLU A 167 -6.56 16.18 -17.10
N ALA A 168 -5.87 15.05 -16.86
CA ALA A 168 -5.24 14.77 -15.59
C ALA A 168 -4.15 15.80 -15.27
N GLU A 169 -3.30 16.17 -16.22
CA GLU A 169 -2.28 17.20 -16.04
C GLU A 169 -2.88 18.54 -15.58
N ARG A 170 -3.99 18.98 -16.20
CA ARG A 170 -4.67 20.22 -15.80
C ARG A 170 -5.20 20.14 -14.38
N VAL A 171 -5.83 19.03 -14.02
CA VAL A 171 -6.37 18.81 -12.66
C VAL A 171 -5.24 18.76 -11.64
N PHE A 172 -4.20 17.96 -11.89
CA PHE A 172 -3.07 17.81 -10.98
C PHE A 172 -2.33 19.15 -10.79
N LYS A 173 -2.08 19.86 -11.88
CA LYS A 173 -1.43 21.19 -11.78
C LYS A 173 -2.24 22.16 -10.93
N LYS A 174 -3.55 22.21 -11.12
CA LYS A 174 -4.44 23.08 -10.36
C LYS A 174 -4.50 22.67 -8.88
N GLU A 175 -4.76 21.40 -8.58
CA GLU A 175 -5.06 20.99 -7.22
C GLU A 175 -3.79 20.82 -6.36
N LEU A 176 -2.68 20.36 -6.95
CA LEU A 176 -1.41 20.21 -6.22
C LEU A 176 -0.65 21.52 -6.03
N SER A 177 -0.97 22.59 -6.77
CA SER A 177 -0.38 23.91 -6.52
C SER A 177 -0.68 24.45 -5.12
N GLY A 178 -1.77 24.01 -4.50
CA GLY A 178 -2.15 24.39 -3.13
C GLY A 178 -1.42 23.59 -2.02
N PHE A 179 -0.58 22.63 -2.37
CA PHE A 179 0.21 21.90 -1.38
C PHE A 179 1.50 22.66 -1.06
N SER A 180 1.81 22.83 0.23
CA SER A 180 3.08 23.44 0.65
C SER A 180 4.26 22.51 0.35
N HIS A 181 4.12 21.22 0.61
CA HIS A 181 5.15 20.20 0.39
C HIS A 181 4.57 18.97 -0.26
N LEU A 182 5.29 18.45 -1.27
CA LEU A 182 4.90 17.24 -1.99
C LEU A 182 5.96 16.17 -1.85
N SER A 183 5.54 14.96 -1.49
CA SER A 183 6.38 13.78 -1.64
C SER A 183 5.61 12.60 -2.20
N VAL A 184 6.34 11.79 -2.94
CA VAL A 184 5.86 10.55 -3.56
C VAL A 184 6.77 9.39 -3.18
N ARG A 185 6.32 8.14 -3.39
CA ARG A 185 7.13 6.95 -3.08
C ARG A 185 7.88 6.37 -4.28
N GLU A 186 7.64 6.85 -5.48
CA GLU A 186 8.30 6.41 -6.70
C GLU A 186 8.94 7.54 -7.49
N GLN A 187 10.17 7.32 -7.95
CA GLN A 187 10.95 8.29 -8.73
C GLN A 187 10.20 8.78 -9.98
N GLN A 188 9.53 7.88 -10.69
CA GLN A 188 8.75 8.23 -11.89
C GLN A 188 7.64 9.24 -11.62
N ALA A 189 6.98 9.17 -10.44
CA ALA A 189 5.93 10.12 -10.07
C ALA A 189 6.53 11.48 -9.70
N SER A 190 7.71 11.52 -9.05
CA SER A 190 8.44 12.76 -8.76
C SER A 190 8.79 13.49 -10.06
N GLU A 191 9.48 12.84 -10.99
CA GLU A 191 9.86 13.42 -12.29
C GLU A 191 8.63 13.95 -13.07
N LEU A 192 7.52 13.20 -13.04
CA LEU A 192 6.29 13.60 -13.70
C LEU A 192 5.68 14.86 -13.06
N LEU A 193 5.65 14.93 -11.72
CA LEU A 193 5.08 16.07 -11.00
C LEU A 193 6.01 17.29 -11.02
N GLU A 194 7.33 17.11 -10.95
CA GLU A 194 8.32 18.19 -11.07
C GLU A 194 8.20 18.89 -12.42
N ASN A 195 8.14 18.13 -13.51
CA ASN A 195 7.92 18.66 -14.85
C ASN A 195 6.56 19.40 -15.00
N LEU A 196 5.52 18.91 -14.31
CA LEU A 196 4.19 19.49 -14.38
C LEU A 196 4.05 20.77 -13.56
N LEU A 197 4.66 20.80 -12.38
CA LEU A 197 4.47 21.85 -11.37
C LEU A 197 5.59 22.90 -11.35
N ASP A 198 6.71 22.63 -12.03
CA ASP A 198 7.92 23.44 -12.02
C ASP A 198 8.44 23.69 -10.57
N ARG A 199 8.47 22.64 -9.77
CA ARG A 199 8.97 22.65 -8.38
C ARG A 199 9.42 21.29 -7.93
N ASP A 200 10.25 21.23 -6.88
CA ASP A 200 10.76 19.98 -6.28
C ASP A 200 9.63 19.11 -5.70
N VAL A 201 9.75 17.80 -5.91
CA VAL A 201 8.88 16.77 -5.34
C VAL A 201 9.74 15.66 -4.72
N ASP A 202 9.75 15.57 -3.40
CA ASP A 202 10.59 14.63 -2.69
C ASP A 202 10.18 13.17 -2.94
N VAL A 203 11.17 12.28 -3.06
CA VAL A 203 10.95 10.83 -3.09
C VAL A 203 11.30 10.23 -1.73
N VAL A 204 10.28 9.80 -1.00
CA VAL A 204 10.42 9.26 0.36
C VAL A 204 9.99 7.80 0.43
N LEU A 205 10.35 7.11 1.51
CA LEU A 205 9.93 5.73 1.73
C LEU A 205 8.42 5.62 1.95
N ASP A 206 7.83 4.51 1.44
CA ASP A 206 6.49 4.12 1.88
C ASP A 206 6.44 4.05 3.42
N PRO A 207 5.35 4.48 4.07
CA PRO A 207 5.23 4.47 5.52
C PRO A 207 5.58 3.13 6.16
N THR A 208 5.32 2.01 5.48
CA THR A 208 5.64 0.68 6.00
C THR A 208 7.14 0.45 6.19
N LEU A 209 8.01 1.20 5.52
CA LEU A 209 9.46 1.13 5.69
C LEU A 209 10.03 2.14 6.70
N ILE A 210 9.27 3.18 7.10
CA ILE A 210 9.74 4.09 8.15
C ILE A 210 9.61 3.53 9.56
N LEU A 211 8.74 2.55 9.78
CA LEU A 211 8.77 1.71 10.97
C LEU A 211 9.83 0.61 10.80
N ASP A 212 10.58 0.34 11.83
CA ASP A 212 11.57 -0.72 11.85
C ASP A 212 10.95 -2.09 12.21
N ASN A 213 11.80 -3.13 12.19
CA ASN A 213 11.41 -4.49 12.55
C ASN A 213 10.82 -4.55 13.97
N LYS A 214 11.43 -3.86 14.95
CA LYS A 214 10.97 -3.88 16.36
C LYS A 214 9.59 -3.23 16.47
N GLU A 215 9.39 -2.10 15.80
CA GLU A 215 8.11 -1.40 15.78
C GLU A 215 6.99 -2.24 15.14
N TRP A 216 7.32 -3.04 14.10
CA TRP A 216 6.38 -3.96 13.49
C TRP A 216 6.11 -5.21 14.33
N GLN A 217 7.06 -5.70 15.12
CA GLN A 217 6.82 -6.80 16.05
C GLN A 217 5.77 -6.46 17.11
N GLU A 218 5.64 -5.19 17.51
CA GLU A 218 4.56 -4.74 18.41
C GLU A 218 3.15 -4.91 17.80
N VAL A 219 3.06 -4.97 16.49
CA VAL A 219 1.82 -5.10 15.72
C VAL A 219 1.54 -6.55 15.31
N ALA A 220 2.58 -7.37 15.24
CA ALA A 220 2.51 -8.74 14.73
C ALA A 220 1.68 -9.68 15.62
N LYS A 221 0.92 -10.58 14.97
CA LYS A 221 0.31 -11.77 15.60
C LYS A 221 0.86 -13.02 14.93
N PHE A 222 1.22 -14.02 15.73
CA PHE A 222 1.89 -15.23 15.26
C PHE A 222 1.01 -16.49 15.28
N ASP A 223 -0.26 -16.36 15.67
CA ASP A 223 -1.18 -17.49 15.85
C ASP A 223 -1.44 -18.28 14.55
N MET A 224 -1.26 -17.64 13.41
CA MET A 224 -1.42 -18.26 12.09
C MET A 224 -0.12 -18.80 11.49
N CYS A 225 1.03 -18.57 12.15
CA CYS A 225 2.30 -19.08 11.66
C CYS A 225 2.37 -20.59 11.86
N PRO A 226 2.73 -21.36 10.83
CA PRO A 226 3.06 -22.78 11.00
C PRO A 226 4.19 -22.98 12.01
N LYS A 227 4.20 -24.16 12.65
CA LYS A 227 5.32 -24.56 13.52
C LYS A 227 6.56 -24.92 12.71
N GLU A 228 6.35 -25.46 11.51
CA GLU A 228 7.41 -25.83 10.58
C GLU A 228 7.93 -24.58 9.86
N LYS A 229 9.18 -24.62 9.44
CA LYS A 229 9.78 -23.61 8.57
C LYS A 229 9.04 -23.52 7.25
N TYR A 230 8.79 -22.32 6.76
CA TYR A 230 7.99 -22.12 5.55
C TYR A 230 8.50 -21.01 4.64
N ILE A 231 8.19 -21.18 3.37
CA ILE A 231 8.24 -20.11 2.38
C ILE A 231 6.86 -19.45 2.30
N LEU A 232 6.86 -18.13 2.40
CA LEU A 232 5.64 -17.33 2.32
C LEU A 232 5.41 -16.85 0.89
N VAL A 233 4.20 -17.07 0.39
CA VAL A 233 3.74 -16.59 -0.91
C VAL A 233 2.65 -15.54 -0.70
N TYR A 234 2.81 -14.38 -1.35
CA TYR A 234 1.78 -13.34 -1.37
C TYR A 234 1.61 -12.77 -2.77
N ILE A 235 0.44 -12.98 -3.38
CA ILE A 235 0.13 -12.65 -4.77
C ILE A 235 -1.05 -11.69 -4.82
N VAL A 236 -0.85 -10.51 -5.43
CA VAL A 236 -1.90 -9.47 -5.55
C VAL A 236 -2.47 -9.37 -6.96
N THR A 237 -1.81 -9.92 -7.97
CA THR A 237 -2.30 -9.95 -9.35
C THR A 237 -2.43 -11.39 -9.85
N ILE A 238 -3.54 -11.70 -10.53
CA ILE A 238 -3.84 -13.06 -11.01
C ILE A 238 -2.80 -13.56 -12.04
N LYS A 239 -2.26 -12.66 -12.84
CA LYS A 239 -1.15 -12.96 -13.75
C LYS A 239 0.07 -12.18 -13.27
N PRO A 240 1.10 -12.81 -12.80
CA PRO A 240 1.69 -14.13 -13.09
C PRO A 240 1.64 -15.13 -11.91
N CYS A 241 0.47 -15.50 -11.46
CA CYS A 241 0.28 -16.41 -10.31
C CYS A 241 1.08 -17.73 -10.43
N ASP A 242 1.01 -18.38 -11.59
CA ASP A 242 1.61 -19.71 -11.80
C ASP A 242 3.14 -19.67 -11.64
N TYR A 243 3.80 -18.67 -12.23
CA TYR A 243 5.24 -18.53 -12.13
C TYR A 243 5.71 -18.21 -10.69
N VAL A 244 4.95 -17.41 -9.92
CA VAL A 244 5.25 -17.18 -8.50
C VAL A 244 5.23 -18.48 -7.70
N LEU A 245 4.22 -19.33 -7.95
CA LEU A 245 4.09 -20.65 -7.29
C LEU A 245 5.17 -21.63 -7.76
N GLU A 246 5.57 -21.58 -9.04
CA GLU A 246 6.66 -22.39 -9.58
C GLU A 246 7.98 -22.07 -8.89
N VAL A 247 8.32 -20.78 -8.76
CA VAL A 247 9.52 -20.32 -8.02
C VAL A 247 9.43 -20.74 -6.55
N ALA A 248 8.27 -20.60 -5.92
CA ALA A 248 8.09 -21.00 -4.52
C ALA A 248 8.28 -22.51 -4.32
N ARG A 249 7.76 -23.37 -5.23
CA ARG A 249 7.95 -24.81 -5.20
C ARG A 249 9.40 -25.23 -5.39
N HIS A 250 10.09 -24.56 -6.31
CA HIS A 250 11.53 -24.79 -6.53
C HIS A 250 12.32 -24.55 -5.24
N ILE A 251 12.12 -23.41 -4.59
CA ILE A 251 12.83 -23.04 -3.36
C ILE A 251 12.41 -23.97 -2.20
N ALA A 252 11.11 -24.26 -2.07
CA ALA A 252 10.59 -25.10 -1.01
C ALA A 252 11.18 -26.52 -1.06
N LYS A 253 11.35 -27.08 -2.27
CA LYS A 253 11.98 -28.39 -2.48
C LYS A 253 13.46 -28.39 -2.06
N GLU A 254 14.22 -27.40 -2.49
CA GLU A 254 15.67 -27.32 -2.20
C GLU A 254 15.97 -27.05 -0.72
N ARG A 255 15.11 -26.29 -0.05
CA ARG A 255 15.30 -25.90 1.36
C ARG A 255 14.45 -26.69 2.36
N ASN A 256 13.69 -27.68 1.88
CA ASN A 256 12.76 -28.47 2.70
C ASN A 256 11.81 -27.58 3.50
N LEU A 257 11.13 -26.66 2.83
CA LEU A 257 10.19 -25.71 3.43
C LEU A 257 8.75 -26.05 3.07
N LYS A 258 7.82 -25.78 3.98
CA LYS A 258 6.39 -25.80 3.72
C LYS A 258 6.00 -24.57 2.89
N ILE A 259 5.05 -24.68 1.97
CA ILE A 259 4.55 -23.54 1.21
C ILE A 259 3.29 -23.00 1.88
N VAL A 260 3.32 -21.71 2.27
CA VAL A 260 2.20 -21.01 2.89
C VAL A 260 1.85 -19.81 2.02
N ARG A 261 0.58 -19.66 1.67
CA ARG A 261 0.10 -18.55 0.87
C ARG A 261 -0.94 -17.73 1.62
N ILE A 262 -0.71 -16.43 1.76
CA ILE A 262 -1.76 -15.50 2.16
C ILE A 262 -2.62 -15.21 0.94
N CYS A 263 -3.90 -15.60 1.00
CA CYS A 263 -4.84 -15.31 -0.07
C CYS A 263 -5.25 -13.83 -0.05
N ARG A 264 -5.38 -13.24 -1.24
CA ARG A 264 -5.82 -11.86 -1.40
C ARG A 264 -7.23 -11.65 -0.89
N ASP A 265 -8.10 -12.64 -1.16
CA ASP A 265 -9.51 -12.63 -0.80
C ASP A 265 -9.82 -13.77 0.21
N ALA A 266 -11.00 -13.74 0.81
CA ALA A 266 -11.43 -14.73 1.82
C ALA A 266 -11.95 -16.05 1.21
N TYR A 267 -11.50 -16.43 0.03
CA TYR A 267 -11.85 -17.70 -0.65
C TYR A 267 -10.58 -18.38 -1.19
N PRO A 268 -10.64 -19.71 -1.38
CA PRO A 268 -9.51 -20.48 -1.92
C PRO A 268 -9.11 -20.00 -3.32
N GLU A 269 -7.81 -19.80 -3.50
CA GLU A 269 -7.24 -19.41 -4.79
C GLU A 269 -6.67 -20.60 -5.58
N HIS A 270 -6.94 -21.83 -5.08
CA HIS A 270 -6.62 -23.12 -5.72
C HIS A 270 -5.14 -23.29 -6.10
N SER A 271 -4.25 -22.96 -5.17
CA SER A 271 -2.80 -22.99 -5.37
C SER A 271 -2.19 -24.39 -5.51
N GLY A 272 -2.95 -25.43 -5.20
CA GLY A 272 -2.51 -26.82 -5.19
C GLY A 272 -2.52 -27.44 -3.80
N LYS A 273 -2.51 -28.79 -3.72
CA LYS A 273 -2.57 -29.53 -2.44
C LYS A 273 -1.31 -29.37 -1.58
N ASP A 274 -0.21 -28.97 -2.21
CA ASP A 274 1.10 -28.71 -1.60
C ASP A 274 1.20 -27.34 -0.95
N VAL A 275 0.18 -26.47 -1.09
CA VAL A 275 0.15 -25.10 -0.59
C VAL A 275 -0.90 -24.94 0.50
N GLN A 276 -0.47 -24.52 1.68
CA GLN A 276 -1.39 -24.11 2.74
C GLN A 276 -1.90 -22.70 2.48
N GLU A 277 -3.18 -22.57 2.12
CA GLU A 277 -3.83 -21.28 1.89
C GLU A 277 -4.38 -20.69 3.19
N ILE A 278 -4.02 -19.44 3.50
CA ILE A 278 -4.53 -18.66 4.63
C ILE A 278 -5.55 -17.64 4.10
N LEU A 279 -6.83 -17.89 4.39
CA LEU A 279 -7.97 -17.13 3.84
C LEU A 279 -8.42 -15.98 4.73
N THR A 280 -8.12 -16.04 6.04
CA THR A 280 -8.74 -15.20 7.06
C THR A 280 -7.76 -14.31 7.80
N ALA A 281 -6.51 -14.20 7.34
CA ALA A 281 -5.52 -13.34 7.97
C ALA A 281 -6.00 -11.87 8.02
N GLY A 282 -5.80 -11.21 9.16
CA GLY A 282 -5.89 -9.76 9.30
C GLY A 282 -4.52 -9.10 9.12
N PRO A 283 -4.44 -7.76 9.23
CA PRO A 283 -3.18 -7.04 9.04
C PRO A 283 -2.08 -7.46 10.05
N SER A 284 -2.42 -7.71 11.32
CA SER A 284 -1.45 -8.20 12.32
C SER A 284 -0.95 -9.61 12.02
N ASP A 285 -1.80 -10.49 11.51
CA ASP A 285 -1.41 -11.85 11.09
C ASP A 285 -0.49 -11.79 9.86
N PHE A 286 -0.78 -10.89 8.92
CA PHE A 286 0.08 -10.62 7.76
C PHE A 286 1.50 -10.26 8.21
N VAL A 287 1.62 -9.31 9.14
CA VAL A 287 2.93 -8.89 9.68
C VAL A 287 3.65 -10.07 10.34
N GLY A 288 2.96 -10.86 11.17
CA GLY A 288 3.52 -12.03 11.85
C GLY A 288 4.00 -13.11 10.87
N LEU A 289 3.22 -13.38 9.83
CA LEU A 289 3.59 -14.34 8.77
C LEU A 289 4.84 -13.92 8.01
N PHE A 290 5.01 -12.62 7.70
CA PHE A 290 6.24 -12.12 7.08
C PHE A 290 7.42 -12.16 8.07
N ALA A 291 7.21 -11.78 9.32
CA ALA A 291 8.26 -11.79 10.34
C ALA A 291 8.82 -13.20 10.61
N ASN A 292 8.00 -14.25 10.50
CA ASN A 292 8.39 -15.62 10.81
C ASN A 292 8.75 -16.48 9.57
N ALA A 293 8.60 -15.96 8.35
CA ALA A 293 8.95 -16.69 7.13
C ALA A 293 10.47 -16.91 7.01
N GLU A 294 10.89 -18.06 6.46
CA GLU A 294 12.30 -18.32 6.09
C GLU A 294 12.63 -17.68 4.73
N PHE A 295 11.70 -17.70 3.81
CA PHE A 295 11.85 -17.13 2.47
C PHE A 295 10.52 -16.55 2.01
N VAL A 296 10.55 -15.57 1.10
CA VAL A 296 9.32 -14.95 0.55
C VAL A 296 9.37 -14.95 -0.97
N VAL A 297 8.26 -15.30 -1.63
CA VAL A 297 8.05 -15.06 -3.06
C VAL A 297 6.77 -14.28 -3.25
N THR A 298 6.87 -13.13 -3.91
CA THR A 298 5.73 -12.21 -4.04
C THR A 298 5.75 -11.42 -5.35
N ASN A 299 4.58 -10.96 -5.79
CA ASN A 299 4.45 -9.95 -6.84
C ASN A 299 3.86 -8.63 -6.30
N SER A 300 3.84 -8.50 -4.96
CA SER A 300 3.28 -7.34 -4.25
C SER A 300 4.37 -6.36 -3.85
N PHE A 301 4.13 -5.07 -4.04
CA PHE A 301 4.98 -4.03 -3.47
C PHE A 301 5.11 -4.20 -1.94
N HIS A 302 3.98 -4.31 -1.22
CA HIS A 302 4.02 -4.46 0.24
C HIS A 302 4.61 -5.81 0.68
N GLY A 303 4.42 -6.89 -0.11
CA GLY A 303 5.13 -8.15 0.14
C GLY A 303 6.65 -7.97 0.08
N THR A 304 7.14 -7.22 -0.90
CA THR A 304 8.57 -6.91 -1.04
C THR A 304 9.08 -6.05 0.12
N VAL A 305 8.40 -4.97 0.45
CA VAL A 305 8.87 -4.06 1.53
C VAL A 305 8.84 -4.70 2.92
N PHE A 306 7.87 -5.59 3.20
CA PHE A 306 7.89 -6.37 4.45
C PHE A 306 8.99 -7.41 4.48
N SER A 307 9.33 -8.02 3.32
CA SER A 307 10.50 -8.91 3.24
C SER A 307 11.79 -8.16 3.56
N ILE A 308 11.96 -6.96 3.02
CA ILE A 308 13.10 -6.07 3.31
C ILE A 308 13.11 -5.69 4.80
N ASN A 309 12.00 -5.28 5.34
CA ASN A 309 11.88 -4.77 6.72
C ASN A 309 12.25 -5.85 7.76
N PHE A 310 11.87 -7.11 7.48
CA PHE A 310 12.21 -8.26 8.33
C PHE A 310 13.50 -8.98 7.89
N SER A 311 14.27 -8.40 6.99
CA SER A 311 15.54 -8.96 6.46
C SER A 311 15.39 -10.40 5.98
N LYS A 312 14.31 -10.69 5.24
CA LYS A 312 14.03 -12.01 4.69
C LYS A 312 14.71 -12.21 3.34
N SER A 313 15.15 -13.42 3.06
CA SER A 313 15.49 -13.80 1.69
C SER A 313 14.21 -13.85 0.86
N PHE A 314 14.23 -13.25 -0.34
CA PHE A 314 13.02 -13.13 -1.15
C PHE A 314 13.31 -13.03 -2.63
N TYR A 315 12.25 -13.25 -3.42
CA TYR A 315 12.16 -12.84 -4.81
C TYR A 315 10.86 -12.07 -5.07
N SER A 316 11.00 -10.97 -5.82
CA SER A 316 9.90 -10.14 -6.30
C SER A 316 9.65 -10.40 -7.77
N VAL A 317 8.51 -11.04 -8.09
CA VAL A 317 8.14 -11.41 -9.44
C VAL A 317 7.43 -10.25 -10.15
N ILE A 318 7.91 -9.86 -11.33
CA ILE A 318 7.32 -8.81 -12.17
C ILE A 318 6.88 -9.37 -13.52
N LYS A 319 5.87 -8.76 -14.16
CA LYS A 319 5.35 -9.24 -15.46
C LYS A 319 6.40 -9.22 -16.57
N SER A 320 7.16 -8.12 -16.66
CA SER A 320 8.27 -7.94 -17.59
C SER A 320 9.16 -6.82 -17.08
N GLN A 321 10.37 -6.72 -17.61
CA GLN A 321 11.30 -5.62 -17.27
C GLN A 321 10.75 -4.22 -17.64
N HIS A 322 9.81 -4.15 -18.59
CA HIS A 322 9.18 -2.91 -19.05
C HIS A 322 7.79 -2.65 -18.44
N SER A 323 7.39 -3.45 -17.43
CA SER A 323 6.07 -3.27 -16.83
C SER A 323 6.04 -2.11 -15.83
N THR A 324 4.85 -1.54 -15.62
CA THR A 324 4.52 -0.43 -14.70
C THR A 324 4.76 -0.73 -13.21
N ASN A 325 5.73 -1.57 -12.88
CA ASN A 325 6.13 -1.88 -11.50
C ASN A 325 7.21 -0.89 -10.99
N SER A 326 7.16 0.37 -11.46
CA SER A 326 8.11 1.42 -11.09
C SER A 326 8.35 1.54 -9.58
N ARG A 327 7.30 1.36 -8.76
CA ARG A 327 7.40 1.38 -7.30
C ARG A 327 8.30 0.29 -6.74
N LEU A 328 8.15 -0.94 -7.24
CA LEU A 328 8.93 -2.10 -6.80
C LEU A 328 10.36 -2.00 -7.27
N THR A 329 10.57 -1.65 -8.54
CA THR A 329 11.91 -1.49 -9.11
C THR A 329 12.65 -0.31 -8.48
N SER A 330 11.94 0.79 -8.18
CA SER A 330 12.51 1.98 -7.54
C SER A 330 13.09 1.64 -6.16
N ILE A 331 12.33 0.99 -5.28
CA ILE A 331 12.82 0.65 -3.94
C ILE A 331 13.93 -0.39 -3.97
N LEU A 332 13.84 -1.41 -4.84
CA LEU A 332 14.90 -2.42 -4.94
C LEU A 332 16.20 -1.84 -5.48
N LYS A 333 16.13 -0.93 -6.45
CA LYS A 333 17.31 -0.20 -6.95
C LYS A 333 17.93 0.69 -5.86
N LYS A 334 17.11 1.44 -5.14
CA LYS A 334 17.55 2.29 -4.03
C LYS A 334 18.34 1.53 -2.97
N LEU A 335 17.95 0.28 -2.72
CA LEU A 335 18.55 -0.57 -1.69
C LEU A 335 19.59 -1.58 -2.23
N ASN A 336 20.00 -1.51 -3.50
CA ASN A 336 20.92 -2.48 -4.15
C ASN A 336 20.40 -3.93 -4.09
N LEU A 337 19.10 -4.12 -4.32
CA LEU A 337 18.42 -5.42 -4.28
C LEU A 337 17.80 -5.81 -5.64
N GLU A 338 18.29 -5.24 -6.77
CA GLU A 338 17.76 -5.51 -8.11
C GLU A 338 17.90 -6.97 -8.50
N ASN A 339 18.90 -7.67 -7.95
CA ASN A 339 19.10 -9.11 -8.15
C ASN A 339 17.99 -9.97 -7.53
N ARG A 340 17.05 -9.37 -6.82
CA ARG A 340 15.84 -10.03 -6.28
C ARG A 340 14.62 -9.88 -7.17
N ILE A 341 14.76 -9.21 -8.31
CA ILE A 341 13.69 -9.07 -9.30
C ILE A 341 13.72 -10.29 -10.24
N LEU A 342 12.57 -10.96 -10.38
CA LEU A 342 12.38 -12.05 -11.33
C LEU A 342 11.29 -11.69 -12.34
N PRO A 343 11.65 -11.44 -13.61
CA PRO A 343 10.68 -11.34 -14.68
C PRO A 343 9.97 -12.68 -14.92
N VAL A 344 8.67 -12.65 -15.17
CA VAL A 344 7.90 -13.86 -15.52
C VAL A 344 8.49 -14.56 -16.74
N GLY A 345 8.64 -15.88 -16.65
CA GLY A 345 9.21 -16.71 -17.72
C GLY A 345 10.74 -16.71 -17.75
N SER A 346 11.41 -16.07 -16.80
CA SER A 346 12.85 -16.26 -16.60
C SER A 346 13.14 -17.70 -16.17
N PRO A 347 14.37 -18.21 -16.37
CA PRO A 347 14.80 -19.46 -15.74
C PRO A 347 14.62 -19.39 -14.22
N LEU A 348 14.34 -20.54 -13.59
CA LEU A 348 14.26 -20.61 -12.13
C LEU A 348 15.57 -20.11 -11.50
N PRO A 349 15.49 -19.27 -10.45
CA PRO A 349 16.67 -18.62 -9.90
C PRO A 349 17.56 -19.62 -9.15
N MET A 350 18.88 -19.41 -9.19
CA MET A 350 19.79 -20.02 -8.24
C MET A 350 19.47 -19.46 -6.84
N ILE A 351 19.16 -20.35 -5.90
CA ILE A 351 18.69 -19.96 -4.58
C ILE A 351 19.84 -19.41 -3.76
N SER A 352 19.73 -18.16 -3.35
CA SER A 352 20.71 -17.50 -2.49
C SER A 352 20.03 -16.65 -1.43
N ASP A 353 20.66 -16.57 -0.26
CA ASP A 353 20.20 -15.64 0.77
C ASP A 353 20.55 -14.20 0.40
N VAL A 354 19.82 -13.26 0.99
CA VAL A 354 20.10 -11.83 0.82
C VAL A 354 21.16 -11.42 1.84
N ASP A 355 22.25 -10.86 1.35
CA ASP A 355 23.15 -10.11 2.21
C ASP A 355 22.57 -8.71 2.46
N TYR A 356 22.17 -8.48 3.70
CA TYR A 356 21.55 -7.22 4.13
C TYR A 356 22.53 -6.17 4.64
N THR A 357 23.84 -6.37 4.55
CA THR A 357 24.85 -5.41 5.03
C THR A 357 24.64 -4.04 4.37
N ILE A 358 24.77 -3.96 3.06
CA ILE A 358 24.57 -2.71 2.30
C ILE A 358 23.10 -2.27 2.29
N PRO A 359 22.10 -3.16 2.02
CA PRO A 359 20.70 -2.76 2.02
C PRO A 359 20.21 -2.15 3.33
N SER A 360 20.70 -2.64 4.48
CA SER A 360 20.32 -2.10 5.80
C SER A 360 20.88 -0.70 6.05
N GLU A 361 22.11 -0.42 5.64
CA GLU A 361 22.71 0.92 5.72
C GLU A 361 21.91 1.90 4.87
N LYS A 362 21.67 1.57 3.62
CA LYS A 362 20.85 2.39 2.71
C LYS A 362 19.45 2.61 3.23
N LEU A 363 18.80 1.57 3.77
CA LEU A 363 17.46 1.71 4.35
C LEU A 363 17.45 2.67 5.55
N LYS A 364 18.52 2.66 6.36
CA LYS A 364 18.66 3.60 7.49
C LYS A 364 18.80 5.04 6.99
N GLU A 365 19.58 5.28 5.95
CA GLU A 365 19.74 6.60 5.32
C GLU A 365 18.41 7.09 4.74
N GLU A 366 17.69 6.24 4.02
CA GLU A 366 16.41 6.58 3.43
C GLU A 366 15.31 6.82 4.49
N ARG A 367 15.34 6.09 5.62
CA ARG A 367 14.48 6.37 6.78
C ARG A 367 14.78 7.76 7.36
N TYR A 368 16.05 8.09 7.51
CA TYR A 368 16.45 9.42 8.00
C TYR A 368 15.95 10.52 7.05
N HIS A 369 16.20 10.40 5.75
CA HIS A 369 15.70 11.33 4.74
C HIS A 369 14.17 11.50 4.80
N SER A 370 13.44 10.39 4.89
CA SER A 370 11.96 10.41 4.96
C SER A 370 11.43 11.08 6.22
N ILE A 371 12.12 10.94 7.37
CA ILE A 371 11.77 11.60 8.62
C ILE A 371 12.10 13.10 8.55
N GLU A 372 13.25 13.47 7.98
CA GLU A 372 13.60 14.89 7.78
C GLU A 372 12.60 15.58 6.85
N TYR A 373 12.14 14.91 5.79
CA TYR A 373 11.05 15.44 4.98
C TYR A 373 9.79 15.73 5.81
N ILE A 374 9.35 14.79 6.66
CA ILE A 374 8.18 15.01 7.53
C ILE A 374 8.38 16.25 8.41
N LYS A 375 9.55 16.39 9.05
CA LYS A 375 9.85 17.55 9.89
C LYS A 375 9.80 18.84 9.07
N LYS A 376 10.50 18.88 7.94
CA LYS A 376 10.50 20.03 7.02
C LYS A 376 9.07 20.40 6.62
N ALA A 377 8.32 19.43 6.10
CA ALA A 377 6.96 19.63 5.62
C ALA A 377 5.98 20.11 6.71
N LEU A 378 6.19 19.77 7.95
CA LEU A 378 5.35 20.23 9.06
C LEU A 378 5.72 21.62 9.57
N PHE A 379 7.00 21.99 9.63
CA PHE A 379 7.47 23.23 10.25
C PHE A 379 7.71 24.39 9.27
N GLU A 380 8.14 24.13 8.04
CA GLU A 380 8.31 25.19 7.05
C GLU A 380 6.94 25.68 6.56
N LYS A 381 6.84 27.01 6.33
CA LYS A 381 5.60 27.67 5.87
C LYS A 381 5.36 27.43 4.39
#